data_6ad990636b7f90324dae84ec677406df
#
_entry.id   6ad990636b7f90324dae84ec677406df
#
_cell.length_a   1.000
_cell.length_b   1.000
_cell.length_c   1.000
_cell.angle_alpha   90.00
_cell.angle_beta   90.00
_cell.angle_gamma   90.00
#
_symmetry.space_group_name_H-M   'P 1'
#
loop_
_entity.id
_entity.type
_entity.pdbx_description
1 polymer ?
#
loop_
_entity_poly.entity_id
_entity_poly.type
_entity_poly.pdbx_seq_one_letter_code
_entity_poly.pdbx_strand_id
1 'polypeptide(L)'
;MNFASYSKSIVLASIFFATAQFCAAQHYVILQNGDSITGVRLTYDAPIAQNAYFTMDQNRWRANEITKFSNNNGTFANLSHIHGNDTERYAVRIKKGRAANAYEEIPFGVYCDDTLKVYPGMKKVNKLLASGKDLDYYNLGNGPVYAANYKNMMRDFSSNSESVYYIEHHRKLKRMQVALLAAGLGIMSYEFIRQDNFEFTPIFALGTVISLAPLLAQSPKKEDVWIAFDEFNKPKPVTE
;
A
#
# COMPACT_ATOMS: atom_id res chain seq x y z
N MET A 1 -10.99 -40.89 48.01
CA MET A 1 -10.32 -39.87 47.21
C MET A 1 -10.14 -40.42 45.81
N ASN A 2 -10.83 -39.82 44.82
CA ASN A 2 -10.93 -40.38 43.44
C ASN A 2 -9.71 -39.99 42.58
N PHE A 3 -8.70 -40.86 42.52
CA PHE A 3 -7.50 -40.67 41.66
C PHE A 3 -7.81 -40.54 40.17
N ALA A 4 -8.95 -41.04 39.69
CA ALA A 4 -9.36 -40.97 38.28
C ALA A 4 -9.75 -39.56 37.80
N SER A 5 -10.12 -38.64 38.72
CA SER A 5 -10.48 -37.26 38.37
C SER A 5 -9.24 -36.37 38.12
N TYR A 6 -8.15 -36.63 38.85
CA TYR A 6 -6.91 -35.85 38.70
C TYR A 6 -6.17 -36.17 37.40
N SER A 7 -6.22 -37.42 36.91
CA SER A 7 -5.55 -37.77 35.66
C SER A 7 -6.17 -37.11 34.45
N LYS A 8 -7.51 -36.94 34.40
CA LYS A 8 -8.21 -36.25 33.30
C LYS A 8 -7.90 -34.76 33.25
N SER A 9 -7.76 -34.09 34.39
CA SER A 9 -7.42 -32.67 34.45
C SER A 9 -5.98 -32.38 34.00
N ILE A 10 -5.04 -33.29 34.33
CA ILE A 10 -3.63 -33.14 33.88
C ILE A 10 -3.50 -33.36 32.39
N VAL A 11 -4.22 -34.32 31.81
CA VAL A 11 -4.21 -34.57 30.37
C VAL A 11 -4.83 -33.38 29.60
N LEU A 12 -5.95 -32.82 30.10
CA LEU A 12 -6.55 -31.62 29.49
C LEU A 12 -5.61 -30.41 29.55
N ALA A 13 -4.95 -30.17 30.66
CA ALA A 13 -4.00 -29.08 30.83
C ALA A 13 -2.78 -29.25 29.89
N SER A 14 -2.28 -30.47 29.73
CA SER A 14 -1.16 -30.76 28.82
C SER A 14 -1.53 -30.54 27.36
N ILE A 15 -2.76 -30.86 26.93
CA ILE A 15 -3.26 -30.63 25.60
C ILE A 15 -3.42 -29.10 25.37
N PHE A 16 -3.92 -28.35 26.36
CA PHE A 16 -4.03 -26.88 26.25
C PHE A 16 -2.66 -26.22 26.19
N PHE A 17 -1.66 -26.69 26.93
CA PHE A 17 -0.29 -26.16 26.84
C PHE A 17 0.38 -26.50 25.53
N ALA A 18 0.16 -27.66 24.95
CA ALA A 18 0.71 -28.05 23.66
C ALA A 18 0.08 -27.24 22.51
N THR A 19 -1.22 -26.93 22.57
CA THR A 19 -1.88 -26.09 21.53
C THR A 19 -1.54 -24.61 21.64
N ALA A 20 -1.23 -24.10 22.84
CA ALA A 20 -0.82 -22.72 23.04
C ALA A 20 0.57 -22.40 22.44
N GLN A 21 1.44 -23.37 22.29
CA GLN A 21 2.75 -23.19 21.66
C GLN A 21 2.70 -23.08 20.14
N PHE A 22 1.60 -23.48 19.49
CA PHE A 22 1.45 -23.37 18.03
C PHE A 22 0.94 -22.01 17.53
N CYS A 23 0.62 -21.06 18.42
CA CYS A 23 0.20 -19.69 18.06
C CYS A 23 1.36 -18.67 18.05
N ALA A 24 2.62 -19.09 17.96
CA ALA A 24 3.70 -18.16 17.66
C ALA A 24 3.46 -17.57 16.27
N ALA A 25 3.44 -16.25 16.17
CA ALA A 25 3.29 -15.54 14.89
C ALA A 25 4.35 -16.08 13.93
N GLN A 26 3.92 -16.89 12.96
CA GLN A 26 4.84 -17.45 11.97
C GLN A 26 5.22 -16.32 11.01
N HIS A 27 6.50 -15.99 10.97
CA HIS A 27 7.04 -15.17 9.91
C HIS A 27 7.08 -15.97 8.62
N TYR A 28 6.90 -15.30 7.51
CA TYR A 28 7.07 -15.94 6.21
C TYR A 28 7.80 -15.02 5.24
N VAL A 29 8.46 -15.65 4.29
CA VAL A 29 9.10 -15.01 3.13
C VAL A 29 8.59 -15.71 1.89
N ILE A 30 8.23 -14.93 0.85
CA ILE A 30 7.89 -15.43 -0.48
C ILE A 30 8.99 -14.99 -1.42
N LEU A 31 9.64 -15.96 -2.05
CA LEU A 31 10.73 -15.73 -3.00
C LEU A 31 10.18 -15.38 -4.41
N GLN A 32 11.05 -14.91 -5.29
CA GLN A 32 10.69 -14.60 -6.68
C GLN A 32 10.21 -15.82 -7.48
N ASN A 33 10.70 -17.02 -7.16
CA ASN A 33 10.25 -18.27 -7.76
C ASN A 33 8.88 -18.75 -7.25
N GLY A 34 8.28 -18.03 -6.29
CA GLY A 34 6.98 -18.34 -5.68
C GLY A 34 7.06 -19.22 -4.44
N ASP A 35 8.23 -19.73 -4.07
CA ASP A 35 8.39 -20.53 -2.84
C ASP A 35 8.06 -19.70 -1.61
N SER A 36 7.33 -20.30 -0.68
CA SER A 36 6.98 -19.71 0.61
C SER A 36 7.70 -20.46 1.73
N ILE A 37 8.49 -19.74 2.50
CA ILE A 37 9.28 -20.27 3.61
C ILE A 37 8.76 -19.63 4.88
N THR A 38 8.52 -20.43 5.89
CA THR A 38 8.05 -19.99 7.22
C THR A 38 9.12 -20.23 8.26
N GLY A 39 9.21 -19.35 9.24
CA GLY A 39 10.18 -19.45 10.34
C GLY A 39 9.76 -18.68 11.57
N VAL A 40 10.60 -18.73 12.59
CA VAL A 40 10.32 -18.14 13.91
C VAL A 40 10.81 -16.69 13.99
N ARG A 41 11.92 -16.38 13.33
CA ARG A 41 12.56 -15.06 13.41
C ARG A 41 13.03 -14.63 12.03
N LEU A 42 12.60 -13.43 11.62
CA LEU A 42 13.05 -12.77 10.40
C LEU A 42 13.88 -11.54 10.78
N THR A 43 15.11 -11.45 10.27
CA THR A 43 15.98 -10.28 10.42
C THR A 43 16.32 -9.71 9.05
N TYR A 44 16.50 -8.40 9.00
CA TYR A 44 16.94 -7.67 7.82
C TYR A 44 18.23 -6.94 8.12
N ASP A 45 19.22 -7.12 7.28
CA ASP A 45 20.53 -6.49 7.39
C ASP A 45 20.89 -5.77 6.08
N ALA A 46 21.20 -4.48 6.20
CA ALA A 46 21.57 -3.61 5.08
C ALA A 46 22.94 -2.97 5.33
N PRO A 47 24.05 -3.68 5.11
CA PRO A 47 25.39 -3.15 5.30
C PRO A 47 25.69 -2.06 4.27
N ILE A 48 26.45 -1.04 4.67
CA ILE A 48 26.67 0.22 3.92
C ILE A 48 27.26 0.00 2.50
N ALA A 49 27.99 -1.10 2.28
CA ALA A 49 28.67 -1.35 1.01
C ALA A 49 28.28 -2.66 0.33
N GLN A 50 27.20 -3.29 0.76
CA GLN A 50 26.77 -4.59 0.27
C GLN A 50 25.27 -4.60 0.01
N ASN A 51 24.80 -5.55 -0.81
CA ASN A 51 23.37 -5.77 -0.98
C ASN A 51 22.73 -6.17 0.34
N ALA A 52 21.57 -5.62 0.64
CA ALA A 52 20.80 -6.03 1.81
C ALA A 52 20.30 -7.47 1.68
N TYR A 53 20.15 -8.11 2.82
CA TYR A 53 19.67 -9.49 2.89
C TYR A 53 18.75 -9.72 4.06
N PHE A 54 17.91 -10.72 3.89
CA PHE A 54 17.05 -11.26 4.94
C PHE A 54 17.64 -12.58 5.45
N THR A 55 17.55 -12.78 6.75
CA THR A 55 17.87 -14.05 7.38
C THR A 55 16.66 -14.55 8.15
N MET A 56 16.26 -15.78 7.90
CA MET A 56 15.23 -16.45 8.67
C MET A 56 15.76 -17.80 9.13
N ASP A 57 15.84 -17.95 10.45
CA ASP A 57 16.47 -19.10 11.11
C ASP A 57 17.94 -19.28 10.60
N GLN A 58 18.20 -20.29 9.79
CA GLN A 58 19.54 -20.55 9.21
C GLN A 58 19.67 -20.20 7.73
N ASN A 59 18.59 -19.74 7.09
CA ASN A 59 18.55 -19.42 5.67
C ASN A 59 18.73 -17.93 5.45
N ARG A 60 19.43 -17.58 4.36
CA ARG A 60 19.74 -16.21 3.99
C ARG A 60 19.45 -15.95 2.51
N TRP A 61 18.76 -14.86 2.21
CA TRP A 61 18.41 -14.43 0.85
C TRP A 61 18.75 -12.98 0.65
N ARG A 62 19.11 -12.62 -0.55
CA ARG A 62 19.25 -11.21 -0.94
C ARG A 62 17.88 -10.55 -0.95
N ALA A 63 17.83 -9.26 -0.64
CA ALA A 63 16.59 -8.51 -0.60
C ALA A 63 15.84 -8.54 -1.93
N ASN A 64 16.55 -8.55 -3.06
CA ASN A 64 15.97 -8.64 -4.39
C ASN A 64 15.39 -10.02 -4.76
N GLU A 65 15.72 -11.08 -4.02
CA GLU A 65 15.17 -12.43 -4.23
C GLU A 65 13.80 -12.60 -3.57
N ILE A 66 13.39 -11.64 -2.72
CA ILE A 66 12.16 -11.69 -1.95
C ILE A 66 11.11 -10.78 -2.58
N THR A 67 9.94 -11.33 -2.84
CA THR A 67 8.78 -10.56 -3.33
C THR A 67 7.90 -10.05 -2.20
N LYS A 68 7.74 -10.85 -1.14
CA LYS A 68 6.93 -10.50 0.04
C LYS A 68 7.49 -11.14 1.29
N PHE A 69 7.24 -10.50 2.41
CA PHE A 69 7.51 -11.09 3.73
C PHE A 69 6.51 -10.60 4.76
N SER A 70 6.40 -11.33 5.86
CA SER A 70 5.61 -10.92 7.02
C SER A 70 6.43 -11.12 8.28
N ASN A 71 6.36 -10.13 9.16
CA ASN A 71 6.97 -10.14 10.48
C ASN A 71 5.98 -9.56 11.51
N ASN A 72 6.42 -9.33 12.75
CA ASN A 72 5.61 -8.75 13.82
C ASN A 72 5.06 -7.34 13.49
N ASN A 73 5.71 -6.62 12.57
CA ASN A 73 5.32 -5.27 12.16
C ASN A 73 4.27 -5.26 11.05
N GLY A 74 4.07 -6.39 10.36
CA GLY A 74 3.06 -6.50 9.30
C GLY A 74 3.45 -7.37 8.13
N THR A 75 2.74 -7.20 7.03
CA THR A 75 3.04 -7.84 5.74
C THR A 75 3.58 -6.79 4.79
N PHE A 76 4.72 -7.10 4.18
CA PHE A 76 5.47 -6.20 3.31
C PHE A 76 5.61 -6.80 1.93
N ALA A 77 5.68 -5.93 0.93
CA ALA A 77 5.94 -6.30 -0.46
C ALA A 77 7.15 -5.52 -0.98
N ASN A 78 7.99 -6.18 -1.75
CA ASN A 78 9.11 -5.57 -2.42
C ASN A 78 8.64 -4.85 -3.69
N LEU A 79 9.04 -3.60 -3.87
CA LEU A 79 8.67 -2.73 -5.00
C LEU A 79 9.79 -2.63 -6.07
N SER A 80 10.89 -3.34 -5.94
CA SER A 80 12.04 -3.26 -6.86
C SER A 80 11.63 -3.47 -8.32
N HIS A 81 10.66 -4.37 -8.57
CA HIS A 81 10.15 -4.64 -9.91
C HIS A 81 9.36 -3.47 -10.54
N ILE A 82 8.91 -2.51 -9.72
CA ILE A 82 8.18 -1.30 -10.17
C ILE A 82 9.17 -0.15 -10.39
N HIS A 83 10.16 -0.01 -9.52
CA HIS A 83 11.09 1.12 -9.49
C HIS A 83 12.48 0.83 -10.07
N GLY A 84 12.74 -0.40 -10.51
CA GLY A 84 14.05 -0.90 -10.93
C GLY A 84 14.78 -1.62 -9.80
N ASN A 85 15.63 -2.58 -10.19
CA ASN A 85 16.25 -3.52 -9.24
C ASN A 85 17.29 -2.89 -8.29
N ASP A 86 17.71 -1.65 -8.54
CA ASP A 86 18.79 -1.00 -7.77
C ASP A 86 18.27 -0.26 -6.52
N THR A 87 16.94 -0.19 -6.33
CA THR A 87 16.34 0.50 -5.20
C THR A 87 15.55 -0.46 -4.33
N GLU A 88 16.06 -0.70 -3.12
CA GLU A 88 15.34 -1.48 -2.12
C GLU A 88 14.19 -0.65 -1.55
N ARG A 89 13.02 -0.84 -2.12
CA ARG A 89 11.77 -0.20 -1.69
C ARG A 89 10.76 -1.24 -1.28
N TYR A 90 10.09 -0.97 -0.19
CA TYR A 90 9.06 -1.85 0.36
C TYR A 90 7.78 -1.08 0.59
N ALA A 91 6.66 -1.80 0.47
CA ALA A 91 5.35 -1.29 0.85
C ALA A 91 4.74 -2.17 1.93
N VAL A 92 4.15 -1.56 2.95
CA VAL A 92 3.43 -2.25 4.01
C VAL A 92 1.97 -2.42 3.62
N ARG A 93 1.39 -3.58 3.89
CA ARG A 93 -0.04 -3.81 3.68
C ARG A 93 -0.86 -3.06 4.72
N ILE A 94 -1.63 -2.06 4.26
CA ILE A 94 -2.48 -1.22 5.08
C ILE A 94 -3.92 -1.73 5.17
N LYS A 95 -4.39 -2.45 4.15
CA LYS A 95 -5.74 -3.04 4.13
C LYS A 95 -5.70 -4.40 3.47
N LYS A 96 -6.21 -5.42 4.15
CA LYS A 96 -6.46 -6.75 3.60
C LYS A 96 -7.90 -6.78 3.08
N GLY A 97 -8.08 -7.01 1.80
CA GLY A 97 -9.37 -7.21 1.18
C GLY A 97 -9.61 -8.68 0.82
N ARG A 98 -10.81 -8.99 0.32
CA ARG A 98 -11.19 -10.34 -0.12
C ARG A 98 -10.50 -10.70 -1.44
N ALA A 99 -10.53 -9.79 -2.40
CA ALA A 99 -10.01 -9.98 -3.76
C ALA A 99 -8.68 -9.23 -3.97
N ALA A 100 -8.52 -8.06 -3.36
CA ALA A 100 -7.33 -7.23 -3.48
C ALA A 100 -6.88 -6.72 -2.11
N ASN A 101 -5.57 -6.53 -1.93
CA ASN A 101 -4.98 -5.90 -0.75
C ASN A 101 -4.36 -4.56 -1.14
N ALA A 102 -4.43 -3.59 -0.24
CA ALA A 102 -3.85 -2.25 -0.40
C ALA A 102 -2.53 -2.14 0.35
N TYR A 103 -1.57 -1.45 -0.28
CA TYR A 103 -0.24 -1.22 0.27
C TYR A 103 0.14 0.26 0.18
N GLU A 104 0.96 0.70 1.13
CA GLU A 104 1.58 2.02 1.17
C GLU A 104 3.09 1.88 1.21
N GLU A 105 3.80 2.69 0.42
CA GLU A 105 5.26 2.72 0.42
C GLU A 105 5.78 3.23 1.75
N ILE A 106 6.76 2.53 2.30
CA ILE A 106 7.47 2.95 3.51
C ILE A 106 8.81 3.57 3.11
N PRO A 107 9.11 4.79 3.60
CA PRO A 107 10.43 5.37 3.39
C PRO A 107 11.47 4.57 4.18
N PHE A 108 12.41 3.97 3.47
CA PHE A 108 13.56 3.21 3.96
C PHE A 108 13.27 1.86 4.64
N GLY A 109 14.14 0.86 4.38
CA GLY A 109 14.05 -0.51 4.88
C GLY A 109 14.16 -0.73 6.39
N VAL A 110 14.04 0.33 7.19
CA VAL A 110 14.18 0.34 8.66
C VAL A 110 13.14 -0.55 9.38
N TYR A 111 12.06 -0.93 8.70
CA TYR A 111 10.93 -1.64 9.32
C TYR A 111 10.91 -3.14 9.07
N CYS A 112 11.92 -3.64 8.37
CA CYS A 112 11.99 -5.05 7.98
C CYS A 112 12.57 -5.95 9.08
N ASP A 113 13.10 -5.39 10.15
CA ASP A 113 13.72 -6.12 11.25
C ASP A 113 12.79 -6.20 12.46
N ASP A 114 12.51 -7.40 12.95
CA ASP A 114 11.76 -7.66 14.17
C ASP A 114 12.46 -7.11 15.43
N THR A 115 13.76 -6.88 15.37
CA THR A 115 14.55 -6.35 16.49
C THR A 115 14.45 -4.83 16.63
N LEU A 116 14.04 -4.13 15.58
CA LEU A 116 13.81 -2.69 15.64
C LEU A 116 12.52 -2.44 16.43
N LYS A 117 12.70 -1.97 17.65
CA LYS A 117 11.60 -1.43 18.46
C LYS A 117 10.83 -0.44 17.61
N VAL A 118 9.58 -0.76 17.33
CA VAL A 118 8.64 0.11 16.62
C VAL A 118 8.81 1.53 17.15
N TYR A 119 9.35 2.42 16.34
CA TYR A 119 9.40 3.84 16.70
C TYR A 119 7.99 4.28 17.10
N PRO A 120 7.82 5.05 18.20
CA PRO A 120 6.51 5.50 18.66
C PRO A 120 5.68 6.21 17.58
N GLY A 121 6.33 6.67 16.51
CA GLY A 121 5.71 7.20 15.29
C GLY A 121 4.93 6.17 14.45
N MET A 122 5.24 4.86 14.52
CA MET A 122 4.52 3.86 13.71
C MET A 122 3.08 3.61 14.18
N LYS A 123 2.77 3.70 15.47
CA LYS A 123 1.36 3.72 15.91
C LYS A 123 0.59 4.93 15.37
N LYS A 124 1.28 6.04 15.09
CA LYS A 124 0.72 7.19 14.37
C LYS A 124 0.61 6.95 12.87
N VAL A 125 1.53 6.18 12.26
CA VAL A 125 1.45 5.79 10.84
C VAL A 125 0.18 5.00 10.60
N ASN A 126 -0.14 3.96 11.38
CA ASN A 126 -1.41 3.23 11.25
C ASN A 126 -2.65 4.12 11.43
N LYS A 127 -2.56 5.21 12.19
CA LYS A 127 -3.65 6.18 12.39
C LYS A 127 -3.69 7.28 11.33
N LEU A 128 -2.53 7.64 10.76
CA LEU A 128 -2.38 8.57 9.63
C LEU A 128 -2.72 7.88 8.29
N LEU A 129 -2.46 6.57 8.17
CA LEU A 129 -2.77 5.75 6.99
C LEU A 129 -4.27 5.61 6.76
N ALA A 130 -5.08 5.69 7.84
CA ALA A 130 -6.55 5.66 7.74
C ALA A 130 -7.18 6.99 7.28
N SER A 131 -6.41 8.09 7.20
CA SER A 131 -6.94 9.42 6.91
C SER A 131 -6.40 10.00 5.61
N GLY A 132 -7.05 9.67 4.48
CA GLY A 132 -7.04 10.52 3.29
C GLY A 132 -5.78 10.47 2.42
N LYS A 133 -4.95 9.42 2.50
CA LYS A 133 -3.84 9.20 1.56
C LYS A 133 -4.32 8.50 0.28
N ASP A 134 -3.61 8.74 -0.81
CA ASP A 134 -3.84 8.03 -2.06
C ASP A 134 -3.54 6.54 -1.88
N LEU A 135 -4.23 5.68 -2.62
CA LEU A 135 -3.86 4.28 -2.74
C LEU A 135 -2.62 4.21 -3.64
N ASP A 136 -1.47 3.86 -3.06
CA ASP A 136 -0.20 3.85 -3.81
C ASP A 136 -0.03 2.56 -4.60
N TYR A 137 -0.29 1.41 -3.95
CA TYR A 137 -0.09 0.09 -4.55
C TYR A 137 -1.17 -0.88 -4.10
N TYR A 138 -1.42 -1.89 -4.92
CA TYR A 138 -2.33 -2.98 -4.61
C TYR A 138 -1.83 -4.30 -5.19
N ASN A 139 -2.38 -5.43 -4.71
CA ASN A 139 -2.25 -6.71 -5.38
C ASN A 139 -3.57 -7.48 -5.37
N LEU A 140 -3.73 -8.41 -6.29
CA LEU A 140 -4.84 -9.36 -6.33
C LEU A 140 -4.45 -10.63 -5.58
N GLY A 141 -5.22 -10.97 -4.55
CA GLY A 141 -4.96 -12.16 -3.74
C GLY A 141 -3.51 -12.22 -3.23
N ASN A 142 -2.76 -13.24 -3.64
CA ASN A 142 -1.35 -13.41 -3.33
C ASN A 142 -0.41 -13.00 -4.48
N GLY A 143 -0.94 -12.45 -5.58
CA GLY A 143 -0.19 -12.05 -6.75
C GLY A 143 0.82 -10.91 -6.50
N PRO A 144 1.55 -10.48 -7.53
CA PRO A 144 2.50 -9.38 -7.44
C PRO A 144 1.80 -8.07 -7.10
N VAL A 145 2.56 -7.12 -6.55
CA VAL A 145 2.06 -5.79 -6.24
C VAL A 145 2.19 -4.89 -7.48
N TYR A 146 1.20 -4.07 -7.73
CA TYR A 146 1.14 -3.11 -8.82
C TYR A 146 0.91 -1.70 -8.29
N ALA A 147 1.45 -0.70 -8.99
CA ALA A 147 1.09 0.70 -8.72
C ALA A 147 -0.40 0.92 -9.00
N ALA A 148 -1.09 1.63 -8.10
CA ALA A 148 -2.51 1.93 -8.20
C ALA A 148 -2.77 3.08 -9.19
N ASN A 149 -2.33 2.90 -10.44
CA ASN A 149 -2.59 3.82 -11.52
C ASN A 149 -3.79 3.38 -12.36
N TYR A 150 -4.32 4.32 -13.14
CA TYR A 150 -5.48 4.08 -14.00
C TYR A 150 -5.35 2.82 -14.87
N LYS A 151 -4.19 2.62 -15.52
CA LYS A 151 -3.98 1.50 -16.46
C LYS A 151 -4.07 0.14 -15.75
N ASN A 152 -3.38 0.02 -14.62
CA ASN A 152 -3.37 -1.23 -13.86
C ASN A 152 -4.74 -1.52 -13.24
N MET A 153 -5.36 -0.52 -12.61
CA MET A 153 -6.67 -0.70 -11.97
C MET A 153 -7.76 -1.02 -13.00
N MET A 154 -7.78 -0.35 -14.16
CA MET A 154 -8.75 -0.67 -15.23
C MET A 154 -8.59 -2.09 -15.76
N ARG A 155 -7.35 -2.58 -15.91
CA ARG A 155 -7.08 -3.96 -16.31
C ARG A 155 -7.63 -4.96 -15.28
N ASP A 156 -7.29 -4.73 -14.01
CA ASP A 156 -7.49 -5.72 -12.96
C ASP A 156 -8.88 -5.66 -12.33
N PHE A 157 -9.53 -4.48 -12.33
CA PHE A 157 -10.85 -4.27 -11.74
C PHE A 157 -11.98 -4.29 -12.78
N SER A 158 -11.66 -4.55 -14.05
CA SER A 158 -12.62 -4.56 -15.18
C SER A 158 -13.83 -5.48 -14.98
N SER A 159 -13.70 -6.51 -14.16
CA SER A 159 -14.79 -7.43 -13.84
C SER A 159 -15.86 -6.89 -12.89
N ASN A 160 -15.67 -5.67 -12.35
CA ASN A 160 -16.59 -5.01 -11.44
C ASN A 160 -16.96 -3.62 -12.00
N SER A 161 -18.19 -3.47 -12.50
CA SER A 161 -18.67 -2.25 -13.15
C SER A 161 -18.66 -1.02 -12.21
N GLU A 162 -18.96 -1.20 -10.93
CA GLU A 162 -18.94 -0.13 -9.95
C GLU A 162 -17.51 0.38 -9.74
N SER A 163 -16.54 -0.52 -9.60
CA SER A 163 -15.13 -0.13 -9.49
C SER A 163 -14.66 0.63 -10.72
N VAL A 164 -15.03 0.16 -11.92
CA VAL A 164 -14.70 0.81 -13.20
C VAL A 164 -15.28 2.23 -13.24
N TYR A 165 -16.53 2.40 -12.83
CA TYR A 165 -17.18 3.72 -12.78
C TYR A 165 -16.36 4.73 -11.96
N TYR A 166 -15.95 4.37 -10.73
CA TYR A 166 -15.16 5.27 -9.87
C TYR A 166 -13.76 5.55 -10.41
N ILE A 167 -13.10 4.55 -11.03
CA ILE A 167 -11.79 4.74 -11.67
C ILE A 167 -11.89 5.71 -12.84
N GLU A 168 -12.93 5.59 -13.67
CA GLU A 168 -13.16 6.51 -14.80
C GLU A 168 -13.54 7.90 -14.32
N HIS A 169 -14.39 8.01 -13.29
CA HIS A 169 -14.76 9.27 -12.66
C HIS A 169 -13.52 10.00 -12.14
N HIS A 170 -12.67 9.31 -11.40
CA HIS A 170 -11.38 9.85 -10.93
C HIS A 170 -10.51 10.39 -12.09
N ARG A 171 -10.38 9.61 -13.18
CA ARG A 171 -9.63 10.01 -14.36
C ARG A 171 -10.22 11.26 -15.01
N LYS A 172 -11.55 11.34 -15.14
CA LYS A 172 -12.25 12.49 -15.72
C LYS A 172 -11.99 13.75 -14.90
N LEU A 173 -12.12 13.67 -13.58
CA LEU A 173 -11.82 14.79 -12.67
C LEU A 173 -10.37 15.25 -12.79
N LYS A 174 -9.41 14.30 -12.82
CA LYS A 174 -7.99 14.62 -12.98
C LYS A 174 -7.70 15.32 -14.30
N ARG A 175 -8.30 14.86 -15.41
CA ARG A 175 -8.15 15.50 -16.72
C ARG A 175 -8.75 16.92 -16.74
N MET A 176 -9.93 17.10 -16.14
CA MET A 176 -10.56 18.41 -16.04
C MET A 176 -9.70 19.40 -15.25
N GLN A 177 -9.05 18.96 -14.18
CA GLN A 177 -8.16 19.81 -13.39
C GLN A 177 -6.90 20.21 -14.15
N VAL A 178 -6.29 19.27 -14.90
CA VAL A 178 -5.13 19.60 -15.75
C VAL A 178 -5.53 20.58 -16.82
N ALA A 179 -6.73 20.41 -17.42
CA ALA A 179 -7.24 21.35 -18.42
C ALA A 179 -7.50 22.75 -17.84
N LEU A 180 -8.10 22.86 -16.65
CA LEU A 180 -8.32 24.14 -15.98
C LEU A 180 -6.99 24.82 -15.61
N LEU A 181 -6.03 24.07 -15.08
CA LEU A 181 -4.71 24.59 -14.77
C LEU A 181 -4.03 25.14 -16.04
N ALA A 182 -4.04 24.36 -17.12
CA ALA A 182 -3.44 24.77 -18.39
C ALA A 182 -4.15 26.02 -18.99
N ALA A 183 -5.49 26.07 -18.93
CA ALA A 183 -6.26 27.21 -19.38
C ALA A 183 -5.95 28.48 -18.57
N GLY A 184 -5.93 28.36 -17.24
CA GLY A 184 -5.60 29.47 -16.35
C GLY A 184 -4.19 30.02 -16.58
N LEU A 185 -3.20 29.12 -16.67
CA LEU A 185 -1.81 29.50 -16.98
C LEU A 185 -1.70 30.11 -18.39
N GLY A 186 -2.43 29.59 -19.36
CA GLY A 186 -2.47 30.16 -20.74
C GLY A 186 -2.99 31.59 -20.76
N ILE A 187 -4.09 31.88 -20.05
CA ILE A 187 -4.65 33.24 -19.92
C ILE A 187 -3.64 34.18 -19.23
N MET A 188 -3.01 33.74 -18.15
CA MET A 188 -2.00 34.55 -17.45
C MET A 188 -0.79 34.83 -18.33
N SER A 189 -0.30 33.83 -19.07
CA SER A 189 0.85 33.97 -19.96
C SER A 189 0.53 34.89 -21.12
N TYR A 190 -0.66 34.77 -21.71
CA TYR A 190 -1.10 35.68 -22.80
C TYR A 190 -1.13 37.12 -22.33
N GLU A 191 -1.70 37.40 -21.17
CA GLU A 191 -1.79 38.76 -20.65
C GLU A 191 -0.41 39.31 -20.29
N PHE A 192 0.48 38.48 -19.73
CA PHE A 192 1.86 38.85 -19.42
C PHE A 192 2.66 39.26 -20.70
N ILE A 193 2.50 38.53 -21.80
CA ILE A 193 3.20 38.82 -23.08
C ILE A 193 2.66 40.09 -23.75
N ARG A 194 1.36 40.39 -23.54
CA ARG A 194 0.71 41.55 -24.15
C ARG A 194 1.08 42.86 -23.49
N GLN A 195 1.53 42.85 -22.25
CA GLN A 195 1.85 44.07 -21.48
C GLN A 195 3.33 44.42 -21.61
N ASP A 196 3.63 45.67 -21.90
CA ASP A 196 5.01 46.20 -21.86
C ASP A 196 5.52 46.36 -20.42
N ASN A 197 4.61 46.67 -19.48
CA ASN A 197 4.85 46.74 -18.05
C ASN A 197 3.83 45.84 -17.36
N PHE A 198 4.28 45.05 -16.37
CA PHE A 198 3.38 44.16 -15.64
C PHE A 198 2.36 44.98 -14.83
N GLU A 199 1.10 44.83 -15.18
CA GLU A 199 -0.04 45.35 -14.41
C GLU A 199 -1.00 44.21 -14.07
N PHE A 200 -1.56 44.25 -12.85
CA PHE A 200 -2.51 43.24 -12.40
C PHE A 200 -3.90 43.54 -12.98
N THR A 201 -4.18 43.01 -14.19
CA THR A 201 -5.44 43.21 -14.88
C THR A 201 -6.53 42.24 -14.41
N PRO A 202 -7.82 42.54 -14.67
CA PRO A 202 -8.92 41.62 -14.44
C PRO A 202 -8.76 40.27 -15.18
N ILE A 203 -8.15 40.29 -16.36
CA ILE A 203 -7.89 39.06 -17.15
C ILE A 203 -6.82 38.22 -16.49
N PHE A 204 -5.75 38.83 -15.98
CA PHE A 204 -4.73 38.13 -15.21
C PHE A 204 -5.33 37.52 -13.93
N ALA A 205 -6.18 38.27 -13.21
CA ALA A 205 -6.90 37.79 -12.03
C ALA A 205 -7.79 36.58 -12.36
N LEU A 206 -8.54 36.64 -13.50
CA LEU A 206 -9.37 35.52 -13.94
C LEU A 206 -8.53 34.27 -14.23
N GLY A 207 -7.39 34.41 -14.93
CA GLY A 207 -6.46 33.30 -15.18
C GLY A 207 -5.95 32.69 -13.90
N THR A 208 -5.63 33.52 -12.91
CA THR A 208 -5.21 33.08 -11.56
C THR A 208 -6.30 32.27 -10.86
N VAL A 209 -7.53 32.76 -10.84
CA VAL A 209 -8.67 32.05 -10.22
C VAL A 209 -8.91 30.70 -10.90
N ILE A 210 -8.89 30.64 -12.24
CA ILE A 210 -9.07 29.41 -13.01
C ILE A 210 -7.93 28.40 -12.69
N SER A 211 -6.68 28.86 -12.60
CA SER A 211 -5.53 27.99 -12.31
C SER A 211 -5.53 27.47 -10.87
N LEU A 212 -6.08 28.22 -9.91
CA LEU A 212 -6.16 27.83 -8.51
C LEU A 212 -7.38 26.92 -8.20
N ALA A 213 -8.45 27.01 -8.98
CA ALA A 213 -9.67 26.22 -8.77
C ALA A 213 -9.40 24.72 -8.63
N PRO A 214 -8.53 24.07 -9.41
CA PRO A 214 -8.17 22.68 -9.25
C PRO A 214 -7.53 22.34 -7.89
N LEU A 215 -6.78 23.29 -7.33
CA LEU A 215 -6.11 23.08 -6.03
C LEU A 215 -7.10 23.08 -4.86
N LEU A 216 -8.17 23.86 -4.98
CA LEU A 216 -9.24 23.92 -3.99
C LEU A 216 -10.15 22.69 -4.04
N ALA A 217 -10.27 22.06 -5.21
CA ALA A 217 -11.11 20.88 -5.44
C ALA A 217 -10.39 19.52 -5.17
N GLN A 218 -9.37 19.50 -4.32
CA GLN A 218 -8.53 18.29 -4.10
C GLN A 218 -9.22 17.14 -3.35
N SER A 219 -10.27 17.42 -2.60
CA SER A 219 -10.84 16.46 -1.64
C SER A 219 -11.53 15.23 -2.26
N PRO A 220 -12.30 15.31 -3.35
CA PRO A 220 -13.08 14.16 -3.82
C PRO A 220 -12.25 13.03 -4.45
N LYS A 221 -11.04 13.31 -4.89
CA LYS A 221 -10.27 12.40 -5.76
C LYS A 221 -9.68 11.17 -5.09
N LYS A 222 -9.29 11.35 -3.84
CA LYS A 222 -8.68 10.26 -3.07
C LYS A 222 -9.72 9.22 -2.71
N GLU A 223 -10.95 9.67 -2.49
CA GLU A 223 -12.08 8.83 -2.13
C GLU A 223 -12.49 7.90 -3.27
N ASP A 224 -12.53 8.39 -4.52
CA ASP A 224 -12.95 7.57 -5.67
C ASP A 224 -12.10 6.30 -5.84
N VAL A 225 -10.79 6.41 -5.72
CA VAL A 225 -9.88 5.27 -5.86
C VAL A 225 -10.08 4.27 -4.74
N TRP A 226 -10.29 4.76 -3.50
CA TRP A 226 -10.59 3.91 -2.36
C TRP A 226 -11.97 3.27 -2.47
N ILE A 227 -12.98 3.99 -2.95
CA ILE A 227 -14.31 3.44 -3.20
C ILE A 227 -14.22 2.35 -4.26
N ALA A 228 -13.51 2.59 -5.37
CA ALA A 228 -13.29 1.59 -6.41
C ALA A 228 -12.63 0.31 -5.85
N PHE A 229 -11.63 0.46 -4.99
CA PHE A 229 -10.97 -0.65 -4.32
C PHE A 229 -11.92 -1.40 -3.38
N ASP A 230 -12.74 -0.69 -2.63
CA ASP A 230 -13.69 -1.28 -1.69
C ASP A 230 -14.84 -1.99 -2.42
N GLU A 231 -15.37 -1.41 -3.51
CA GLU A 231 -16.37 -2.06 -4.36
C GLU A 231 -15.84 -3.36 -4.96
N PHE A 232 -14.58 -3.36 -5.42
CA PHE A 232 -13.95 -4.58 -5.95
C PHE A 232 -13.84 -5.70 -4.90
N ASN A 233 -13.67 -5.33 -3.64
CA ASN A 233 -13.55 -6.27 -2.52
C ASN A 233 -14.89 -6.75 -1.95
N LYS A 234 -16.03 -6.16 -2.36
CA LYS A 234 -17.35 -6.63 -1.93
C LYS A 234 -17.62 -8.06 -2.39
N PRO A 235 -18.36 -8.85 -1.63
CA PRO A 235 -18.82 -10.14 -2.10
C PRO A 235 -19.68 -9.95 -3.35
N LYS A 236 -19.40 -10.72 -4.41
CA LYS A 236 -20.30 -10.74 -5.56
C LYS A 236 -21.66 -11.28 -5.09
N PRO A 237 -22.79 -10.63 -5.48
CA PRO A 237 -24.11 -11.19 -5.20
C PRO A 237 -24.15 -12.61 -5.80
N VAL A 238 -24.59 -13.56 -5.00
CA VAL A 238 -24.88 -14.91 -5.50
C VAL A 238 -26.07 -14.75 -6.44
N THR A 239 -25.84 -14.80 -7.73
CA THR A 239 -26.91 -14.95 -8.73
C THR A 239 -27.44 -16.37 -8.57
N GLU A 240 -28.62 -16.51 -7.94
CA GLU A 240 -29.41 -17.73 -7.96
C GLU A 240 -29.89 -18.05 -9.37
#